data_173f567900c86186e6cdd7b38e5ea70a
#
_entry.id   173f567900c86186e6cdd7b38e5ea70a
#
_cell.length_a   1.000
_cell.length_b   1.000
_cell.length_c   1.000
_cell.angle_alpha   90.00
_cell.angle_beta   90.00
_cell.angle_gamma   90.00
#
_symmetry.space_group_name_H-M   'P 1'
#
loop_
_entity.id
_entity.type
_entity.pdbx_description
1 polymer ?
#
loop_
_entity_poly.entity_id
_entity_poly.type
_entity_poly.pdbx_seq_one_letter_code
_entity_poly.pdbx_strand_id
1 'polypeptide(L)'
;IVVFLNKCDAVEDKELLDLVEMEVRELLTKYGFDGDKTSIIRGSALQALQGVKEGIDSIMALMDAVDNDIKLPQRDVDKPFLMSVEDVFSITGRGTVATGRVEKGKVKVGDNLEIVGITEDTKKTVATGIEMFRKLLDDAQAGDNIGVLLRGIEKDQIERGQVLAAPGTIHPHKKFKGQVYILKKEEGG
;
A
#
# COMPACT_ATOMS: atom_id res chain seq x y z
N ILE A 1 -9.26 3.57 -11.39
CA ILE A 1 -9.22 2.10 -11.60
C ILE A 1 -8.84 1.86 -13.05
N VAL A 2 -7.98 0.85 -13.29
CA VAL A 2 -7.70 0.24 -14.59
C VAL A 2 -7.91 -1.25 -14.42
N VAL A 3 -8.50 -1.90 -15.40
CA VAL A 3 -8.81 -3.33 -15.36
C VAL A 3 -7.98 -4.09 -16.39
N PHE A 4 -7.41 -5.22 -16.01
CA PHE A 4 -6.75 -6.15 -16.92
C PHE A 4 -7.49 -7.49 -16.91
N LEU A 5 -8.17 -7.82 -18.02
CA LEU A 5 -8.79 -9.12 -18.22
C LEU A 5 -7.70 -10.10 -18.63
N ASN A 6 -7.16 -10.81 -17.65
CA ASN A 6 -6.07 -11.77 -17.85
C ASN A 6 -6.56 -13.11 -18.38
N LYS A 7 -5.63 -13.92 -18.89
CA LYS A 7 -5.87 -15.29 -19.39
C LYS A 7 -6.79 -15.35 -20.60
N CYS A 8 -6.82 -14.32 -21.45
CA CYS A 8 -7.61 -14.35 -22.67
C CYS A 8 -7.16 -15.41 -23.66
N ASP A 9 -5.93 -15.91 -23.53
CA ASP A 9 -5.39 -17.06 -24.28
C ASP A 9 -6.10 -18.39 -23.98
N ALA A 10 -6.76 -18.51 -22.83
CA ALA A 10 -7.51 -19.70 -22.43
C ALA A 10 -8.98 -19.69 -22.90
N VAL A 11 -9.42 -18.60 -23.55
CA VAL A 11 -10.81 -18.42 -24.00
C VAL A 11 -10.84 -18.36 -25.52
N GLU A 12 -11.45 -19.39 -26.15
CA GLU A 12 -11.59 -19.46 -27.61
C GLU A 12 -12.71 -18.55 -28.12
N ASP A 13 -13.77 -18.41 -27.34
CA ASP A 13 -14.95 -17.62 -27.70
C ASP A 13 -14.77 -16.14 -27.32
N LYS A 14 -14.65 -15.30 -28.33
CA LYS A 14 -14.51 -13.85 -28.14
C LYS A 14 -15.78 -13.19 -27.62
N GLU A 15 -16.97 -13.75 -27.91
CA GLU A 15 -18.23 -13.20 -27.38
C GLU A 15 -18.30 -13.34 -25.85
N LEU A 16 -17.70 -14.39 -25.30
CA LEU A 16 -17.60 -14.56 -23.86
C LEU A 16 -16.75 -13.46 -23.21
N LEU A 17 -15.66 -13.04 -23.87
CA LEU A 17 -14.84 -11.92 -23.38
C LEU A 17 -15.60 -10.60 -23.40
N ASP A 18 -16.46 -10.39 -24.41
CA ASP A 18 -17.30 -9.20 -24.49
C ASP A 18 -18.34 -9.18 -23.36
N LEU A 19 -18.95 -10.32 -23.05
CA LEU A 19 -19.88 -10.46 -21.92
C LEU A 19 -19.21 -10.18 -20.58
N VAL A 20 -18.03 -10.75 -20.34
CA VAL A 20 -17.27 -10.52 -19.11
C VAL A 20 -16.90 -9.05 -18.96
N GLU A 21 -16.48 -8.39 -20.05
CA GLU A 21 -16.17 -6.96 -20.00
C GLU A 21 -17.42 -6.14 -19.65
N MET A 22 -18.57 -6.46 -20.23
CA MET A 22 -19.82 -5.78 -19.93
C MET A 22 -20.22 -5.95 -18.45
N GLU A 23 -20.14 -7.17 -17.92
CA GLU A 23 -20.41 -7.43 -16.50
C GLU A 23 -19.45 -6.66 -15.56
N VAL A 24 -18.17 -6.56 -15.92
CA VAL A 24 -17.20 -5.77 -15.16
C VAL A 24 -17.56 -4.28 -15.18
N ARG A 25 -17.99 -3.73 -16.32
CA ARG A 25 -18.45 -2.34 -16.44
C ARG A 25 -19.69 -2.07 -15.60
N GLU A 26 -20.65 -2.97 -15.62
CA GLU A 26 -21.85 -2.89 -14.78
C GLU A 26 -21.48 -2.94 -13.28
N LEU A 27 -20.57 -3.84 -12.90
CA LEU A 27 -20.08 -3.95 -11.53
C LEU A 27 -19.40 -2.66 -11.07
N LEU A 28 -18.52 -2.08 -11.88
CA LEU A 28 -17.86 -0.81 -11.59
C LEU A 28 -18.88 0.30 -11.37
N THR A 29 -19.87 0.40 -12.25
CA THR A 29 -20.95 1.40 -12.14
C THR A 29 -21.78 1.21 -10.86
N LYS A 30 -22.10 -0.04 -10.51
CA LYS A 30 -22.80 -0.38 -9.26
C LYS A 30 -22.04 0.10 -8.02
N TYR A 31 -20.72 0.07 -8.05
CA TYR A 31 -19.87 0.53 -6.94
C TYR A 31 -19.44 2.01 -7.06
N GLY A 32 -20.07 2.78 -7.96
CA GLY A 32 -19.89 4.23 -8.07
C GLY A 32 -18.66 4.66 -8.86
N PHE A 33 -18.05 3.76 -9.62
CA PHE A 33 -17.01 4.10 -10.59
C PHE A 33 -17.61 4.34 -11.97
N ASP A 34 -16.89 5.06 -12.83
CA ASP A 34 -17.30 5.28 -14.22
C ASP A 34 -16.99 4.03 -15.07
N GLY A 35 -17.91 3.07 -15.07
CA GLY A 35 -17.72 1.80 -15.76
C GLY A 35 -17.53 1.97 -17.27
N ASP A 36 -18.19 2.96 -17.88
CA ASP A 36 -18.11 3.21 -19.32
C ASP A 36 -16.74 3.76 -19.74
N LYS A 37 -16.13 4.61 -18.90
CA LYS A 37 -14.85 5.25 -19.20
C LYS A 37 -13.64 4.52 -18.62
N THR A 38 -13.86 3.53 -17.76
CA THR A 38 -12.76 2.76 -17.18
C THR A 38 -12.04 1.99 -18.28
N SER A 39 -10.73 2.14 -18.34
CA SER A 39 -9.87 1.39 -19.27
C SER A 39 -9.86 -0.09 -18.88
N ILE A 40 -10.30 -0.93 -19.80
CA ILE A 40 -10.26 -2.40 -19.67
C ILE A 40 -9.38 -2.95 -20.77
N ILE A 41 -8.27 -3.56 -20.38
CA ILE A 41 -7.29 -4.16 -21.28
C ILE A 41 -7.43 -5.67 -21.25
N ARG A 42 -7.57 -6.31 -22.40
CA ARG A 42 -7.60 -7.76 -22.56
C ARG A 42 -6.21 -8.29 -22.87
N GLY A 43 -5.79 -9.38 -22.25
CA GLY A 43 -4.48 -9.94 -22.53
C GLY A 43 -4.18 -11.24 -21.82
N SER A 44 -2.93 -11.67 -21.95
CA SER A 44 -2.38 -12.85 -21.29
C SER A 44 -0.99 -12.56 -20.75
N ALA A 45 -0.88 -12.49 -19.44
CA ALA A 45 0.42 -12.37 -18.78
C ALA A 45 1.32 -13.57 -19.04
N LEU A 46 0.74 -14.76 -19.24
CA LEU A 46 1.50 -15.97 -19.61
C LEU A 46 2.15 -15.82 -20.98
N GLN A 47 1.38 -15.38 -21.99
CA GLN A 47 1.92 -15.15 -23.34
C GLN A 47 2.99 -14.05 -23.32
N ALA A 48 2.80 -13.00 -22.53
CA ALA A 48 3.83 -11.96 -22.36
C ALA A 48 5.12 -12.53 -21.79
N LEU A 49 5.03 -13.38 -20.76
CA LEU A 49 6.19 -14.03 -20.14
C LEU A 49 6.91 -14.99 -21.12
N GLN A 50 6.17 -15.61 -22.03
CA GLN A 50 6.69 -16.48 -23.08
C GLN A 50 7.28 -15.71 -24.29
N GLY A 51 7.20 -14.38 -24.28
CA GLY A 51 7.72 -13.54 -25.35
C GLY A 51 6.80 -13.44 -26.58
N VAL A 52 5.52 -13.84 -26.46
CA VAL A 52 4.54 -13.69 -27.53
C VAL A 52 4.16 -12.20 -27.66
N LYS A 53 4.24 -11.69 -28.89
CA LYS A 53 4.09 -10.26 -29.14
C LYS A 53 2.76 -9.69 -28.62
N GLU A 54 1.64 -10.36 -28.89
CA GLU A 54 0.31 -9.92 -28.45
C GLU A 54 0.21 -9.84 -26.94
N GLY A 55 0.84 -10.78 -26.22
CA GLY A 55 0.92 -10.75 -24.76
C GLY A 55 1.71 -9.54 -24.26
N ILE A 56 2.88 -9.30 -24.86
CA ILE A 56 3.74 -8.14 -24.51
C ILE A 56 2.99 -6.83 -24.78
N ASP A 57 2.38 -6.70 -25.95
CA ASP A 57 1.62 -5.50 -26.34
C ASP A 57 0.49 -5.22 -25.35
N SER A 58 -0.21 -6.26 -24.86
CA SER A 58 -1.27 -6.11 -23.85
C SER A 58 -0.75 -5.60 -22.50
N ILE A 59 0.42 -6.05 -22.08
CA ILE A 59 1.06 -5.55 -20.84
C ILE A 59 1.52 -4.10 -21.01
N MET A 60 2.07 -3.75 -22.18
CA MET A 60 2.44 -2.34 -22.46
C MET A 60 1.22 -1.43 -22.48
N ALA A 61 0.10 -1.87 -23.09
CA ALA A 61 -1.16 -1.14 -23.05
C ALA A 61 -1.71 -0.96 -21.62
N LEU A 62 -1.55 -1.97 -20.74
CA LEU A 62 -1.88 -1.84 -19.33
C LEU A 62 -1.00 -0.78 -18.65
N MET A 63 0.30 -0.76 -18.90
CA MET A 63 1.19 0.26 -18.33
C MET A 63 0.82 1.66 -18.80
N ASP A 64 0.55 1.83 -20.10
CA ASP A 64 0.10 3.10 -20.66
C ASP A 64 -1.21 3.57 -20.04
N ALA A 65 -2.16 2.67 -19.81
CA ALA A 65 -3.41 3.00 -19.13
C ALA A 65 -3.19 3.38 -17.65
N VAL A 66 -2.27 2.71 -16.95
CA VAL A 66 -1.91 3.08 -15.58
C VAL A 66 -1.32 4.49 -15.53
N ASP A 67 -0.40 4.81 -16.44
CA ASP A 67 0.27 6.11 -16.48
C ASP A 67 -0.69 7.26 -16.84
N ASN A 68 -1.68 7.02 -17.72
CA ASN A 68 -2.59 8.06 -18.19
C ASN A 68 -3.86 8.21 -17.35
N ASP A 69 -4.42 7.09 -16.85
CA ASP A 69 -5.75 7.08 -16.22
C ASP A 69 -5.68 7.13 -14.68
N ILE A 70 -4.57 6.67 -14.08
CA ILE A 70 -4.40 6.72 -12.63
C ILE A 70 -3.76 8.05 -12.24
N LYS A 71 -4.57 8.91 -11.60
CA LYS A 71 -4.06 10.16 -11.04
C LYS A 71 -3.09 9.88 -9.90
N LEU A 72 -1.96 10.56 -9.90
CA LEU A 72 -1.02 10.50 -8.78
C LEU A 72 -1.73 10.98 -7.49
N PRO A 73 -1.72 10.19 -6.41
CA PRO A 73 -2.32 10.60 -5.15
C PRO A 73 -1.56 11.80 -4.57
N GLN A 74 -2.30 12.74 -4.00
CA GLN A 74 -1.68 13.78 -3.19
C GLN A 74 -1.12 13.16 -1.92
N ARG A 75 0.19 13.31 -1.72
CA ARG A 75 0.87 12.81 -0.54
C ARG A 75 0.97 13.91 0.51
N ASP A 76 0.59 13.60 1.74
CA ASP A 76 0.63 14.52 2.88
C ASP A 76 2.05 14.71 3.42
N VAL A 77 2.97 15.19 2.59
CA VAL A 77 4.40 15.30 2.93
C VAL A 77 4.74 16.43 3.91
N ASP A 78 3.86 17.43 4.02
CA ASP A 78 4.05 18.59 4.90
C ASP A 78 3.44 18.42 6.30
N LYS A 79 2.79 17.29 6.55
CA LYS A 79 2.26 16.92 7.87
C LYS A 79 3.34 16.29 8.75
N PRO A 80 3.15 16.24 10.08
CA PRO A 80 4.04 15.48 10.96
C PRO A 80 4.15 14.02 10.52
N PHE A 81 5.36 13.45 10.65
CA PHE A 81 5.62 12.05 10.31
C PHE A 81 4.72 11.08 11.06
N LEU A 82 4.17 10.14 10.33
CA LEU A 82 3.39 9.01 10.84
C LEU A 82 3.62 7.79 9.97
N MET A 83 3.98 6.67 10.58
CA MET A 83 4.11 5.37 9.94
C MET A 83 3.42 4.29 10.77
N SER A 84 2.54 3.51 10.16
CA SER A 84 1.95 2.33 10.80
C SER A 84 2.97 1.20 10.85
N VAL A 85 3.13 0.54 12.00
CA VAL A 85 4.00 -0.62 12.15
C VAL A 85 3.29 -1.87 11.64
N GLU A 86 3.80 -2.44 10.56
CA GLU A 86 3.25 -3.64 9.90
C GLU A 86 3.98 -4.91 10.30
N ASP A 87 5.32 -4.81 10.47
CA ASP A 87 6.15 -5.92 10.94
C ASP A 87 7.35 -5.42 11.73
N VAL A 88 7.91 -6.28 12.57
CA VAL A 88 9.06 -5.99 13.42
C VAL A 88 10.03 -7.15 13.43
N PHE A 89 11.29 -6.90 13.14
CA PHE A 89 12.34 -7.89 13.19
C PHE A 89 13.65 -7.30 13.74
N SER A 90 14.51 -8.18 14.21
CA SER A 90 15.84 -7.79 14.70
C SER A 90 16.90 -8.17 13.68
N ILE A 91 17.85 -7.27 13.45
CA ILE A 91 19.06 -7.54 12.68
C ILE A 91 20.23 -7.69 13.66
N THR A 92 20.85 -8.87 13.65
CA THR A 92 22.00 -9.17 14.52
C THR A 92 23.09 -8.11 14.35
N GLY A 93 23.50 -7.49 15.47
CA GLY A 93 24.52 -6.45 15.51
C GLY A 93 24.08 -5.06 15.03
N ARG A 94 22.81 -4.88 14.60
CA ARG A 94 22.28 -3.58 14.15
C ARG A 94 21.12 -3.07 15.00
N GLY A 95 20.24 -3.96 15.48
CA GLY A 95 19.10 -3.61 16.34
C GLY A 95 17.75 -3.96 15.74
N THR A 96 16.71 -3.34 16.25
CA THR A 96 15.31 -3.59 15.87
C THR A 96 14.91 -2.70 14.70
N VAL A 97 14.26 -3.31 13.71
CA VAL A 97 13.68 -2.64 12.54
C VAL A 97 12.17 -2.77 12.59
N ALA A 98 11.49 -1.66 12.48
CA ALA A 98 10.04 -1.60 12.23
C ALA A 98 9.80 -1.30 10.75
N THR A 99 8.96 -2.09 10.11
CA THR A 99 8.57 -1.86 8.71
C THR A 99 7.13 -1.37 8.62
N GLY A 100 6.87 -0.60 7.58
CA GLY A 100 5.52 -0.11 7.30
C GLY A 100 5.50 0.97 6.23
N ARG A 101 4.29 1.42 5.92
CA ARG A 101 4.09 2.53 5.01
C ARG A 101 4.10 3.85 5.78
N VAL A 102 4.83 4.83 5.25
CA VAL A 102 4.73 6.20 5.72
C VAL A 102 3.36 6.77 5.29
N GLU A 103 2.50 7.03 6.26
CA GLU A 103 1.15 7.56 6.02
C GLU A 103 1.17 9.08 5.78
N LYS A 104 2.03 9.79 6.52
CA LYS A 104 2.13 11.25 6.48
C LYS A 104 3.56 11.70 6.76
N GLY A 105 3.87 12.89 6.27
CA GLY A 105 5.11 13.58 6.60
C GLY A 105 6.35 12.99 5.96
N LYS A 106 7.47 13.31 6.58
CA LYS A 106 8.82 12.85 6.20
C LYS A 106 9.57 12.43 7.44
N VAL A 107 10.50 11.49 7.26
CA VAL A 107 11.44 11.06 8.30
C VAL A 107 12.85 11.02 7.72
N LYS A 108 13.83 11.44 8.51
CA LYS A 108 15.26 11.40 8.17
C LYS A 108 16.02 10.55 9.16
N VAL A 109 17.13 10.02 8.73
CA VAL A 109 18.10 9.40 9.64
C VAL A 109 18.55 10.45 10.67
N GLY A 110 18.45 10.11 11.95
CA GLY A 110 18.72 11.01 13.07
C GLY A 110 17.48 11.63 13.72
N ASP A 111 16.31 11.52 13.11
CA ASP A 111 15.08 12.08 13.69
C ASP A 111 14.65 11.36 14.96
N ASN A 112 14.18 12.14 15.93
CA ASN A 112 13.51 11.62 17.12
C ASN A 112 12.12 11.14 16.77
N LEU A 113 11.76 9.97 17.26
CA LEU A 113 10.47 9.34 17.03
C LEU A 113 9.84 8.88 18.34
N GLU A 114 8.53 8.71 18.34
CA GLU A 114 7.76 8.07 19.39
C GLU A 114 7.04 6.83 18.85
N ILE A 115 7.04 5.76 19.67
CA ILE A 115 6.23 4.55 19.46
C ILE A 115 4.97 4.73 20.28
N VAL A 116 3.82 4.74 19.62
CA VAL A 116 2.53 5.06 20.24
C VAL A 116 1.49 3.99 19.92
N GLY A 117 0.60 3.71 20.85
CA GLY A 117 -0.55 2.81 20.67
C GLY A 117 -0.37 1.45 21.33
N ILE A 118 -1.48 0.72 21.48
CA ILE A 118 -1.63 -0.59 22.15
C ILE A 118 -1.31 -0.51 23.64
N THR A 119 -0.14 -0.01 24.01
CA THR A 119 0.25 0.20 25.41
C THR A 119 -0.03 1.64 25.86
N GLU A 120 -0.14 1.86 27.19
CA GLU A 120 -0.33 3.21 27.74
C GLU A 120 0.95 4.05 27.66
N ASP A 121 2.10 3.40 27.65
CA ASP A 121 3.41 4.04 27.66
C ASP A 121 3.88 4.38 26.23
N THR A 122 4.19 5.65 26.01
CA THR A 122 4.86 6.10 24.80
C THR A 122 6.37 5.95 24.95
N LYS A 123 6.99 5.23 24.03
CA LYS A 123 8.44 5.02 24.02
C LYS A 123 9.10 5.99 23.05
N LYS A 124 10.23 6.56 23.44
CA LYS A 124 11.05 7.46 22.60
C LYS A 124 12.20 6.71 21.97
N THR A 125 12.46 7.00 20.72
CA THR A 125 13.56 6.39 19.95
C THR A 125 14.12 7.37 18.93
N VAL A 126 15.13 6.93 18.18
CA VAL A 126 15.74 7.67 17.07
C VAL A 126 15.81 6.76 15.85
N ALA A 127 15.46 7.26 14.69
CA ALA A 127 15.69 6.59 13.42
C ALA A 127 17.20 6.57 13.11
N THR A 128 17.86 5.43 13.25
CA THR A 128 19.31 5.32 12.99
C THR A 128 19.62 4.82 11.59
N GLY A 129 18.62 4.39 10.85
CA GLY A 129 18.73 3.98 9.46
C GLY A 129 17.35 3.84 8.84
N ILE A 130 17.28 4.09 7.55
CA ILE A 130 16.07 3.93 6.74
C ILE A 130 16.46 3.08 5.53
N GLU A 131 15.63 2.08 5.21
CA GLU A 131 15.86 1.18 4.09
C GLU A 131 14.58 0.98 3.28
N MET A 132 14.70 0.98 1.96
CA MET A 132 13.64 0.61 1.04
C MET A 132 14.23 -0.22 -0.12
N PHE A 133 13.62 -1.38 -0.42
CA PHE A 133 14.08 -2.31 -1.46
C PHE A 133 15.58 -2.66 -1.36
N ARG A 134 16.07 -2.91 -0.13
CA ARG A 134 17.48 -3.21 0.18
C ARG A 134 18.45 -2.07 -0.13
N LYS A 135 17.96 -0.85 -0.25
CA LYS A 135 18.78 0.36 -0.40
C LYS A 135 18.64 1.24 0.83
N LEU A 136 19.77 1.69 1.35
CA LEU A 136 19.80 2.67 2.44
C LEU A 136 19.39 4.02 1.87
N LEU A 137 18.56 4.74 2.62
CA LEU A 137 18.06 6.06 2.31
C LEU A 137 18.45 7.04 3.42
N ASP A 138 18.65 8.30 3.07
CA ASP A 138 18.82 9.38 4.03
C ASP A 138 17.49 9.85 4.62
N ASP A 139 16.43 9.81 3.82
CA ASP A 139 15.07 10.17 4.21
C ASP A 139 14.01 9.33 3.48
N ALA A 140 12.76 9.42 3.97
CA ALA A 140 11.58 8.85 3.35
C ALA A 140 10.36 9.74 3.59
N GLN A 141 9.33 9.59 2.77
CA GLN A 141 8.14 10.45 2.80
C GLN A 141 6.84 9.67 2.65
N ALA A 142 5.73 10.35 2.88
CA ALA A 142 4.38 9.80 2.73
C ALA A 142 4.22 9.00 1.43
N GLY A 143 3.73 7.77 1.55
CA GLY A 143 3.55 6.79 0.47
C GLY A 143 4.71 5.81 0.29
N ASP A 144 5.85 6.01 0.94
CA ASP A 144 6.98 5.09 0.86
C ASP A 144 6.79 3.92 1.83
N ASN A 145 7.13 2.70 1.39
CA ASN A 145 7.20 1.50 2.24
C ASN A 145 8.65 1.31 2.68
N ILE A 146 8.90 1.43 3.98
CA ILE A 146 10.26 1.47 4.52
C ILE A 146 10.46 0.56 5.73
N GLY A 147 11.72 0.22 5.99
CA GLY A 147 12.18 -0.27 7.28
C GLY A 147 12.95 0.84 8.01
N VAL A 148 12.58 1.10 9.25
CA VAL A 148 13.25 2.08 10.12
C VAL A 148 14.00 1.35 11.21
N LEU A 149 15.32 1.53 11.27
CA LEU A 149 16.16 1.02 12.35
C LEU A 149 16.04 1.93 13.57
N LEU A 150 15.66 1.35 14.70
CA LEU A 150 15.32 2.07 15.93
C LEU A 150 16.43 1.94 16.97
N ARG A 151 16.82 3.07 17.58
CA ARG A 151 17.83 3.09 18.64
C ARG A 151 17.24 2.67 19.97
N GLY A 152 17.88 1.68 20.63
CA GLY A 152 17.58 1.32 22.01
C GLY A 152 16.18 0.71 22.22
N ILE A 153 15.59 0.15 21.16
CA ILE A 153 14.32 -0.57 21.20
C ILE A 153 14.60 -2.04 20.93
N GLU A 154 14.20 -2.89 21.87
CA GLU A 154 14.21 -4.33 21.67
C GLU A 154 12.95 -4.79 20.92
N LYS A 155 13.02 -5.96 20.27
CA LYS A 155 11.94 -6.47 19.43
C LYS A 155 10.61 -6.64 20.19
N ASP A 156 10.66 -7.01 21.46
CA ASP A 156 9.49 -7.20 22.34
C ASP A 156 8.88 -5.88 22.86
N GLN A 157 9.54 -4.77 22.58
CA GLN A 157 9.10 -3.44 22.99
C GLN A 157 8.29 -2.69 21.94
N ILE A 158 8.17 -3.24 20.76
CA ILE A 158 7.40 -2.68 19.64
C ILE A 158 6.68 -3.83 18.93
N GLU A 159 5.45 -3.60 18.52
CA GLU A 159 4.64 -4.63 17.87
C GLU A 159 3.80 -4.07 16.71
N ARG A 160 3.36 -4.96 15.83
CA ARG A 160 2.44 -4.63 14.76
C ARG A 160 1.16 -3.99 15.31
N GLY A 161 0.72 -2.91 14.66
CA GLY A 161 -0.46 -2.14 15.06
C GLY A 161 -0.14 -0.89 15.86
N GLN A 162 1.07 -0.77 16.40
CA GLN A 162 1.57 0.51 16.91
C GLN A 162 1.94 1.44 15.75
N VAL A 163 2.24 2.70 16.07
CA VAL A 163 2.70 3.69 15.09
C VAL A 163 4.03 4.31 15.53
N LEU A 164 4.87 4.60 14.55
CA LEU A 164 5.99 5.51 14.70
C LEU A 164 5.52 6.91 14.29
N ALA A 165 5.74 7.89 15.13
CA ALA A 165 5.28 9.26 14.89
C ALA A 165 6.33 10.30 15.28
N ALA A 166 6.22 11.49 14.71
CA ALA A 166 6.95 12.66 15.21
C ALA A 166 6.53 12.94 16.68
N PRO A 167 7.48 13.32 17.57
CA PRO A 167 7.21 13.45 18.99
C PRO A 167 6.03 14.39 19.29
N GLY A 168 5.12 13.93 20.17
CA GLY A 168 3.99 14.71 20.66
C GLY A 168 2.86 14.96 19.65
N THR A 169 2.89 14.32 18.48
CA THR A 169 1.89 14.57 17.42
C THR A 169 0.71 13.61 17.44
N ILE A 170 0.85 12.45 18.09
CA ILE A 170 -0.17 11.39 18.15
C ILE A 170 -0.45 11.05 19.62
N HIS A 171 -1.73 10.94 19.93
CA HIS A 171 -2.21 10.52 21.25
C HIS A 171 -3.25 9.40 21.07
N PRO A 172 -3.13 8.27 21.79
CA PRO A 172 -4.13 7.20 21.73
C PRO A 172 -5.44 7.64 22.38
N HIS A 173 -6.56 7.20 21.83
CA HIS A 173 -7.90 7.51 22.34
C HIS A 173 -8.60 6.23 22.79
N LYS A 174 -9.10 6.22 24.06
CA LYS A 174 -9.88 5.10 24.62
C LYS A 174 -11.37 5.16 24.26
N LYS A 175 -11.87 6.33 23.87
CA LYS A 175 -13.28 6.56 23.51
C LYS A 175 -13.37 7.15 22.12
N PHE A 176 -14.15 6.55 21.26
CA PHE A 176 -14.40 7.04 19.90
C PHE A 176 -15.83 6.74 19.47
N LYS A 177 -16.31 7.45 18.45
CA LYS A 177 -17.56 7.14 17.76
C LYS A 177 -17.19 6.58 16.39
N GLY A 178 -17.80 5.46 16.00
CA GLY A 178 -17.61 4.82 14.72
C GLY A 178 -18.94 4.61 14.00
N GLN A 179 -18.94 4.78 12.68
CA GLN A 179 -20.01 4.31 11.83
C GLN A 179 -19.64 2.89 11.37
N VAL A 180 -20.54 1.94 11.61
CA VAL A 180 -20.28 0.53 11.28
C VAL A 180 -21.23 0.11 10.17
N TYR A 181 -20.70 -0.49 9.12
CA TYR A 181 -21.45 -1.22 8.11
C TYR A 181 -21.12 -2.70 8.23
N ILE A 182 -22.14 -3.50 8.51
CA ILE A 182 -21.99 -4.96 8.61
C ILE A 182 -22.36 -5.53 7.24
N LEU A 183 -21.42 -6.22 6.61
CA LEU A 183 -21.67 -6.88 5.32
C LEU A 183 -22.80 -7.88 5.44
N LYS A 184 -23.71 -7.89 4.48
CA LYS A 184 -24.73 -8.92 4.35
C LYS A 184 -24.10 -10.20 3.84
N LYS A 185 -24.77 -11.35 4.06
CA LYS A 185 -24.31 -12.67 3.58
C LYS A 185 -24.06 -12.69 2.06
N GLU A 186 -24.88 -11.97 1.31
CA GLU A 186 -24.77 -11.82 -0.16
C GLU A 186 -23.57 -10.98 -0.59
N GLU A 187 -23.00 -10.20 0.33
CA GLU A 187 -21.82 -9.36 0.14
C GLU A 187 -20.53 -10.05 0.64
N GLY A 188 -20.62 -11.31 1.08
CA GLY A 188 -19.49 -12.09 1.60
C GLY A 188 -19.21 -11.89 3.10
N GLY A 189 -20.25 -11.42 3.85
CA GLY A 189 -20.21 -11.30 5.32
C GLY A 189 -20.45 -12.63 6.05
#